data_2c90a25e83e27ee04398f0ee10cddf05
#
_entry.id   2c90a25e83e27ee04398f0ee10cddf05
#
_cell.length_a   1.000
_cell.length_b   1.000
_cell.length_c   1.000
_cell.angle_alpha   90.00
_cell.angle_beta   90.00
_cell.angle_gamma   90.00
#
_symmetry.space_group_name_H-M   'P 1'
#
loop_
_entity.id
_entity.type
_entity.pdbx_description
1 polymer ?
#
loop_
_entity_poly.entity_id
_entity_poly.type
_entity_poly.pdbx_seq_one_letter_code
_entity_poly.pdbx_strand_id
1 'polypeptide(L)'
;MLFRSCESLSKRVDLHVKNYGHDIESRLTGKHETAPYNKFSYGVSNRGASVRIPWQVARDRKGYAEDRRPNANCDPYVVTQLLLDAVCSNEKTPAKSGAKKPAGKKATKKAKKK
;
A
#
# COMPACT_ATOMS: atom_id res chain seq x y z
N MET A 1 -10.13 -15.71 5.19
CA MET A 1 -8.79 -15.14 5.23
C MET A 1 -8.51 -14.21 4.05
N LEU A 2 -8.73 -14.60 2.79
CA LEU A 2 -8.47 -13.78 1.59
C LEU A 2 -9.20 -12.42 1.59
N PHE A 3 -10.47 -12.39 1.95
CA PHE A 3 -11.25 -11.13 2.01
C PHE A 3 -10.71 -10.16 3.07
N ARG A 4 -10.27 -10.67 4.22
CA ARG A 4 -9.62 -9.85 5.26
C ARG A 4 -8.32 -9.23 4.75
N SER A 5 -7.53 -9.97 3.98
CA SER A 5 -6.32 -9.44 3.33
C SER A 5 -6.66 -8.33 2.35
N CYS A 6 -7.72 -8.49 1.54
CA CYS A 6 -8.19 -7.44 0.63
C CYS A 6 -8.64 -6.19 1.39
N GLU A 7 -9.34 -6.34 2.51
CA GLU A 7 -9.74 -5.22 3.37
C GLU A 7 -8.53 -4.49 3.98
N SER A 8 -7.52 -5.23 4.41
CA SER A 8 -6.27 -4.63 4.92
C SER A 8 -5.52 -3.86 3.83
N LEU A 9 -5.48 -4.37 2.60
CA LEU A 9 -4.90 -3.70 1.45
C LEU A 9 -5.68 -2.43 1.08
N SER A 10 -7.01 -2.43 1.21
CA SER A 10 -7.86 -1.27 0.91
C SER A 10 -7.59 -0.07 1.81
N LYS A 11 -7.13 -0.29 3.02
CA LYS A 11 -6.80 0.76 4.01
C LYS A 11 -5.46 1.46 3.73
N ARG A 12 -4.65 0.93 2.83
CA ARG A 12 -3.27 1.39 2.58
C ARG A 12 -2.99 1.67 1.09
N VAL A 13 -4.02 2.01 0.34
CA VAL A 13 -3.94 2.18 -1.12
C VAL A 13 -2.85 3.17 -1.53
N ASP A 14 -2.85 4.37 -0.92
CA ASP A 14 -1.90 5.42 -1.28
C ASP A 14 -0.44 5.01 -1.03
N LEU A 15 -0.19 4.34 0.10
CA LEU A 15 1.13 3.84 0.43
C LEU A 15 1.61 2.81 -0.59
N HIS A 16 0.75 1.89 -0.99
CA HIS A 16 1.08 0.85 -1.96
C HIS A 16 1.29 1.44 -3.35
N VAL A 17 0.36 2.24 -3.84
CA VAL A 17 0.45 2.85 -5.18
C VAL A 17 1.73 3.69 -5.32
N LYS A 18 2.08 4.46 -4.30
CA LYS A 18 3.31 5.27 -4.30
C LYS A 18 4.60 4.44 -4.46
N ASN A 19 4.59 3.18 -4.00
CA ASN A 19 5.75 2.30 -4.00
C ASN A 19 5.66 1.18 -5.05
N TYR A 20 4.65 1.18 -5.91
CA TYR A 20 4.41 0.12 -6.89
C TYR A 20 5.01 0.41 -8.27
N GLY A 21 5.89 1.38 -8.37
CA GLY A 21 6.63 1.74 -9.59
C GLY A 21 6.41 3.18 -10.02
N HIS A 22 7.16 3.58 -11.04
CA HIS A 22 7.05 4.91 -11.64
C HIS A 22 5.91 4.96 -12.65
N ASP A 23 5.28 6.13 -12.78
CA ASP A 23 4.23 6.40 -13.76
C ASP A 23 3.06 5.40 -13.71
N ILE A 24 2.72 4.98 -12.50
CA ILE A 24 1.65 4.00 -12.26
C ILE A 24 0.27 4.54 -12.70
N GLU A 25 0.08 5.85 -12.65
CA GLU A 25 -1.17 6.51 -13.03
C GLU A 25 -1.48 6.36 -14.51
N SER A 26 -0.46 6.36 -15.36
CA SER A 26 -0.63 6.16 -16.80
C SER A 26 -1.08 4.74 -17.15
N ARG A 27 -0.72 3.76 -16.33
CA ARG A 27 -1.13 2.36 -16.50
C ARG A 27 -2.46 2.03 -15.85
N LEU A 28 -2.69 2.52 -14.61
CA LEU A 28 -3.90 2.25 -13.85
C LEU A 28 -4.99 3.30 -14.14
N THR A 29 -5.47 3.32 -15.35
CA THR A 29 -6.45 4.32 -15.85
C THR A 29 -7.90 3.93 -15.60
N GLY A 30 -8.18 2.70 -15.21
CA GLY A 30 -9.52 2.14 -15.14
C GLY A 30 -10.05 1.62 -16.48
N LYS A 31 -9.20 1.61 -17.50
CA LYS A 31 -9.48 1.05 -18.84
C LYS A 31 -8.57 -0.16 -19.08
N HIS A 32 -8.85 -0.93 -20.14
CA HIS A 32 -8.02 -2.08 -20.56
C HIS A 32 -7.75 -3.08 -19.42
N GLU A 33 -8.82 -3.47 -18.72
CA GLU A 33 -8.77 -4.44 -17.63
C GLU A 33 -7.84 -4.00 -16.47
N THR A 34 -7.79 -2.70 -16.18
CA THR A 34 -7.11 -2.13 -15.01
C THR A 34 -8.08 -1.40 -14.09
N ALA A 35 -7.84 -1.46 -12.78
CA ALA A 35 -8.53 -0.59 -11.83
C ALA A 35 -7.86 0.80 -11.83
N PRO A 36 -8.61 1.90 -11.59
CA PRO A 36 -8.01 3.21 -11.39
C PRO A 36 -7.07 3.23 -10.19
N TYR A 37 -5.94 3.96 -10.30
CA TYR A 37 -4.93 4.03 -9.24
C TYR A 37 -5.46 4.62 -7.92
N ASN A 38 -6.46 5.48 -7.99
CA ASN A 38 -7.07 6.19 -6.85
C ASN A 38 -8.27 5.46 -6.24
N LYS A 39 -8.63 4.29 -6.77
CA LYS A 39 -9.78 3.51 -6.29
C LYS A 39 -9.38 2.05 -6.12
N PHE A 40 -9.58 1.54 -4.90
CA PHE A 40 -9.36 0.14 -4.60
C PHE A 40 -10.62 -0.68 -4.83
N SER A 41 -10.48 -1.82 -5.47
CA SER A 41 -11.53 -2.82 -5.62
C SER A 41 -10.95 -4.23 -5.61
N TYR A 42 -11.75 -5.20 -5.24
CA TYR A 42 -11.40 -6.61 -5.39
C TYR A 42 -12.62 -7.41 -5.83
N GLY A 43 -12.39 -8.53 -6.48
CA GLY A 43 -13.48 -9.37 -6.95
C GLY A 43 -13.01 -10.72 -7.48
N VAL A 44 -13.97 -11.66 -7.54
CA VAL A 44 -13.73 -13.00 -8.07
C VAL A 44 -13.69 -12.94 -9.59
N SER A 45 -12.62 -13.46 -10.19
CA SER A 45 -12.38 -13.48 -11.64
C SER A 45 -12.47 -12.12 -12.34
N ASN A 46 -12.41 -11.02 -11.58
CA ASN A 46 -12.55 -9.68 -12.12
C ASN A 46 -11.18 -9.09 -12.47
N ARG A 47 -10.88 -8.99 -13.76
CA ARG A 47 -9.63 -8.38 -14.25
C ARG A 47 -9.60 -6.86 -14.17
N GLY A 48 -10.75 -6.22 -14.05
CA GLY A 48 -10.87 -4.78 -13.82
C GLY A 48 -10.74 -4.35 -12.35
N ALA A 49 -10.46 -5.29 -11.44
CA ALA A 49 -10.24 -5.00 -10.02
C ALA A 49 -8.76 -4.79 -9.70
N SER A 50 -8.49 -4.08 -8.61
CA SER A 50 -7.13 -3.92 -8.06
C SER A 50 -6.54 -5.25 -7.60
N VAL A 51 -7.37 -6.07 -6.93
CA VAL A 51 -7.01 -7.42 -6.50
C VAL A 51 -8.01 -8.41 -7.07
N ARG A 52 -7.50 -9.40 -7.76
CA ARG A 52 -8.30 -10.48 -8.34
C ARG A 52 -8.18 -11.74 -7.50
N ILE A 53 -9.31 -12.34 -7.19
CA ILE A 53 -9.38 -13.67 -6.57
C ILE A 53 -9.77 -14.66 -7.67
N PRO A 54 -8.92 -15.65 -8.01
CA PRO A 54 -9.28 -16.65 -9.01
C PRO A 54 -10.55 -17.43 -8.60
N TRP A 55 -11.35 -17.78 -9.58
CA TRP A 55 -12.62 -18.49 -9.35
C TRP A 55 -12.44 -19.78 -8.54
N GLN A 56 -11.43 -20.58 -8.86
CA GLN A 56 -11.14 -21.82 -8.12
C GLN A 56 -10.80 -21.55 -6.66
N VAL A 57 -10.07 -20.48 -6.38
CA VAL A 57 -9.70 -20.07 -5.02
C VAL A 57 -10.94 -19.67 -4.22
N ALA A 58 -11.86 -18.96 -4.84
CA ALA A 58 -13.13 -18.59 -4.20
C ALA A 58 -13.99 -19.81 -3.89
N ARG A 59 -14.05 -20.76 -4.81
CA ARG A 59 -14.79 -22.03 -4.64
C ARG A 59 -14.18 -22.91 -3.54
N ASP A 60 -12.86 -23.11 -3.61
CA ASP A 60 -12.15 -24.05 -2.73
C ASP A 60 -11.77 -23.42 -1.38
N ARG A 61 -11.99 -22.09 -1.24
CA ARG A 61 -11.68 -21.26 -0.05
C ARG A 61 -10.21 -21.32 0.39
N LYS A 62 -9.32 -21.67 -0.51
CA LYS A 62 -7.88 -21.74 -0.31
C LYS A 62 -7.14 -21.41 -1.61
N GLY A 63 -5.94 -20.86 -1.48
CA GLY A 63 -5.09 -20.50 -2.60
C GLY A 63 -4.55 -19.09 -2.47
N TYR A 64 -4.51 -18.34 -3.56
CA TYR A 64 -3.87 -17.04 -3.67
C TYR A 64 -4.82 -15.96 -4.17
N ALA A 65 -4.43 -14.71 -3.95
CA ALA A 65 -5.00 -13.53 -4.60
C ALA A 65 -3.91 -12.87 -5.45
N GLU A 66 -4.33 -12.18 -6.50
CA GLU A 66 -3.47 -11.49 -7.44
C GLU A 66 -3.60 -9.98 -7.25
N ASP A 67 -2.55 -9.34 -6.75
CA ASP A 67 -2.48 -7.86 -6.75
C ASP A 67 -2.04 -7.39 -8.14
N ARG A 68 -2.93 -6.71 -8.84
CA ARG A 68 -2.74 -6.30 -10.23
C ARG A 68 -2.20 -4.87 -10.38
N ARG A 69 -1.91 -4.21 -9.28
CA ARG A 69 -1.47 -2.82 -9.26
C ARG A 69 0.03 -2.61 -9.51
N PRO A 70 0.95 -3.50 -9.05
CA PRO A 70 2.38 -3.27 -9.25
C PRO A 70 2.76 -3.10 -10.72
N ASN A 71 3.60 -2.11 -11.00
CA ASN A 71 4.12 -1.84 -12.33
C ASN A 71 5.36 -2.72 -12.63
N ALA A 72 5.72 -2.88 -13.89
CA ALA A 72 6.89 -3.66 -14.29
C ALA A 72 8.22 -3.10 -13.75
N ASN A 73 8.27 -1.80 -13.49
CA ASN A 73 9.44 -1.10 -12.95
C ASN A 73 9.43 -0.97 -11.41
N CYS A 74 8.57 -1.70 -10.71
CA CYS A 74 8.54 -1.70 -9.25
C CYS A 74 9.76 -2.44 -8.66
N ASP A 75 10.11 -2.08 -7.41
CA ASP A 75 11.05 -2.87 -6.61
C ASP A 75 10.29 -4.05 -5.97
N PRO A 76 10.61 -5.30 -6.36
CA PRO A 76 9.89 -6.47 -5.86
C PRO A 76 10.07 -6.69 -4.35
N TYR A 77 11.17 -6.26 -3.76
CA TYR A 77 11.41 -6.37 -2.32
C TYR A 77 10.49 -5.44 -1.54
N VAL A 78 10.36 -4.20 -2.00
CA VAL A 78 9.45 -3.22 -1.40
C VAL A 78 7.99 -3.67 -1.54
N VAL A 79 7.60 -4.13 -2.71
CA VAL A 79 6.24 -4.66 -2.95
C VAL A 79 5.94 -5.83 -2.03
N THR A 80 6.85 -6.78 -1.91
CA THR A 80 6.69 -7.96 -1.04
C THR A 80 6.56 -7.55 0.43
N GLN A 81 7.41 -6.64 0.91
CA GLN A 81 7.33 -6.14 2.28
C GLN A 81 5.98 -5.48 2.56
N LEU A 82 5.53 -4.59 1.70
CA LEU A 82 4.25 -3.90 1.85
C LEU A 82 3.05 -4.86 1.87
N LEU A 83 3.09 -5.90 1.04
CA LEU A 83 2.07 -6.94 1.02
C LEU A 83 2.08 -7.75 2.32
N LEU A 84 3.24 -8.17 2.80
CA LEU A 84 3.37 -8.89 4.07
C LEU A 84 2.90 -8.04 5.25
N ASP A 85 3.28 -6.78 5.30
CA ASP A 85 2.86 -5.85 6.35
C ASP A 85 1.33 -5.64 6.33
N ALA A 86 0.72 -5.58 5.16
CA ALA A 86 -0.72 -5.43 5.05
C ALA A 86 -1.50 -6.69 5.42
N VAL A 87 -0.98 -7.87 5.06
CA VAL A 87 -1.68 -9.15 5.23
C VAL A 87 -1.42 -9.78 6.60
N CYS A 88 -0.20 -9.66 7.11
CA CYS A 88 0.27 -10.33 8.32
C CYS A 88 0.17 -9.45 9.58
N SER A 89 0.11 -8.13 9.45
CA SER A 89 -0.11 -7.29 10.63
C SER A 89 -1.50 -7.54 11.19
N ASN A 90 -1.54 -8.13 12.37
CA ASN A 90 -2.74 -8.07 13.19
C ASN A 90 -3.05 -6.60 13.44
N GLU A 91 -4.28 -6.17 13.21
CA GLU A 91 -4.74 -4.79 13.41
C GLU A 91 -4.54 -4.35 14.87
N LYS A 92 -3.31 -4.04 15.23
CA LYS A 92 -3.00 -3.11 16.31
C LYS A 92 -2.59 -1.83 15.61
N THR A 93 -3.43 -0.80 15.74
CA THR A 93 -3.27 0.61 15.44
C THR A 93 -1.92 1.02 14.82
N PRO A 94 -1.89 1.81 13.73
CA PRO A 94 -0.63 2.29 13.17
C PRO A 94 0.14 3.00 14.26
N ALA A 95 1.28 2.46 14.65
CA ALA A 95 2.23 3.17 15.47
C ALA A 95 2.59 4.43 14.69
N LYS A 96 2.18 5.60 15.23
CA LYS A 96 2.67 6.89 14.76
C LYS A 96 4.18 6.80 14.81
N SER A 97 4.83 6.75 13.66
CA SER A 97 6.26 6.97 13.56
C SER A 97 6.51 8.38 14.09
N GLY A 98 6.96 8.46 15.34
CA GLY A 98 7.32 9.70 15.97
C GLY A 98 8.49 10.31 15.21
N ALA A 99 8.22 11.28 14.37
CA ALA A 99 9.23 12.18 13.87
C ALA A 99 9.82 12.91 15.07
N LYS A 100 11.02 12.49 15.52
CA LYS A 100 11.83 13.23 16.47
C LYS A 100 12.15 14.60 15.85
N LYS A 101 11.50 15.65 16.34
CA LYS A 101 11.91 17.02 16.10
C LYS A 101 13.35 17.20 16.60
N PRO A 102 14.27 17.75 15.81
CA PRO A 102 15.58 18.12 16.34
C PRO A 102 15.41 19.26 17.35
N ALA A 103 15.96 19.07 18.54
CA ALA A 103 15.97 20.05 19.60
C ALA A 103 16.75 21.28 19.13
N GLY A 104 16.04 22.43 19.08
CA GLY A 104 16.63 23.74 18.79
C GLY A 104 17.65 24.13 19.86
N LYS A 105 18.88 24.41 19.43
CA LYS A 105 19.92 25.00 20.26
C LYS A 105 19.48 26.40 20.70
N LYS A 106 19.27 26.60 22.00
CA LYS A 106 19.16 27.92 22.61
C LYS A 106 20.49 28.66 22.46
N ALA A 107 20.51 29.72 21.68
CA ALA A 107 21.60 30.69 21.70
C ALA A 107 21.48 31.57 22.94
N THR A 108 22.40 31.46 23.86
CA THR A 108 22.57 32.37 24.98
C THR A 108 23.16 33.69 24.51
N LYS A 109 22.35 34.75 24.49
CA LYS A 109 22.82 36.13 24.35
C LYS A 109 23.48 36.56 25.65
N LYS A 110 24.79 36.69 25.61
CA LYS A 110 25.59 37.32 26.67
C LYS A 110 25.45 38.84 26.54
N ALA A 111 24.80 39.45 27.52
CA ALA A 111 24.74 40.92 27.63
C ALA A 111 26.13 41.41 28.09
N LYS A 112 26.68 42.37 27.33
CA LYS A 112 27.84 43.15 27.74
C LYS A 112 27.37 44.52 28.21
N LYS A 113 27.54 44.76 29.49
CA LYS A 113 27.30 46.03 30.16
C LYS A 113 28.54 46.91 30.00
N LYS A 114 28.34 48.09 29.45
CA LYS A 114 29.07 49.29 29.87
C LYS A 114 28.30 50.49 29.45
#